data_52ac47cc5ce89ff8f076bd1152790f0f
#
_entry.id   52ac47cc5ce89ff8f076bd1152790f0f
#
_cell.length_a   1.000
_cell.length_b   1.000
_cell.length_c   1.000
_cell.angle_alpha   90.00
_cell.angle_beta   90.00
_cell.angle_gamma   90.00
#
_symmetry.space_group_name_H-M   'P 1'
#
loop_
_entity.id
_entity.type
_entity.pdbx_description
1 polymer ?
#
loop_
_entity_poly.entity_id
_entity_poly.type
_entity_poly.pdbx_seq_one_letter_code
_entity_poly.pdbx_strand_id
1 'polypeptide(L)'
;MYWAKKILEWTASPSYALATAQYFNDRYAYDGNDPNGFVGVGWSILGIHDMGWKERPIFGKIRYMNYAGCQRKFKIDSYVARYRGAAENAKRVSSGAAKGGEIEKFLGGKKRKA
;
A
#
# COMPACT_ATOMS: atom_id res chain seq x y z
N MET A 1 -7.23 -2.64 -0.97
CA MET A 1 -8.40 -2.61 -1.88
C MET A 1 -8.42 -1.41 -2.81
N TYR A 2 -8.07 -0.22 -2.37
CA TYR A 2 -7.98 0.95 -3.25
C TYR A 2 -6.86 0.81 -4.30
N TRP A 3 -5.67 0.43 -3.88
CA TRP A 3 -4.55 0.19 -4.80
C TRP A 3 -4.78 -0.99 -5.72
N ALA A 4 -5.43 -2.04 -5.24
CA ALA A 4 -5.83 -3.16 -6.07
C ALA A 4 -6.73 -2.71 -7.23
N LYS A 5 -7.71 -1.85 -6.93
CA LYS A 5 -8.56 -1.22 -7.96
C LYS A 5 -7.73 -0.49 -9.00
N LYS A 6 -6.77 0.33 -8.58
CA LYS A 6 -5.90 1.10 -9.48
C LYS A 6 -5.00 0.20 -10.32
N ILE A 7 -4.41 -0.81 -9.73
CA ILE A 7 -3.55 -1.76 -10.45
C ILE A 7 -4.34 -2.52 -11.51
N LEU A 8 -5.57 -2.92 -11.21
CA LEU A 8 -6.47 -3.54 -12.19
C LEU A 8 -6.80 -2.59 -13.35
N GLU A 9 -7.01 -1.32 -13.08
CA GLU A 9 -7.26 -0.31 -14.12
C GLU A 9 -6.02 -0.08 -15.01
N TRP A 10 -4.82 -0.15 -14.45
CA TRP A 10 -3.57 0.19 -15.15
C TRP A 10 -2.92 -0.97 -15.88
N THR A 11 -3.35 -2.19 -15.63
CA THR A 11 -2.74 -3.40 -16.19
C THR A 11 -3.63 -4.05 -17.24
N ALA A 12 -3.02 -4.80 -18.15
CA ALA A 12 -3.70 -5.39 -19.29
C ALA A 12 -4.57 -6.61 -18.94
N SER A 13 -4.30 -7.26 -17.80
CA SER A 13 -5.03 -8.47 -17.39
C SER A 13 -5.02 -8.64 -15.87
N PRO A 14 -5.99 -9.39 -15.30
CA PRO A 14 -5.98 -9.73 -13.89
C PRO A 14 -4.72 -10.49 -13.44
N SER A 15 -4.18 -11.36 -14.27
CA SER A 15 -2.94 -12.08 -13.98
C SER A 15 -1.75 -11.14 -13.87
N TYR A 16 -1.66 -10.16 -14.75
CA TYR A 16 -0.61 -9.14 -14.70
C TYR A 16 -0.79 -8.22 -13.49
N ALA A 17 -2.03 -7.86 -13.16
CA ALA A 17 -2.36 -7.10 -11.98
C ALA A 17 -1.94 -7.81 -10.69
N LEU A 18 -2.21 -9.12 -10.60
CA LEU A 18 -1.81 -9.95 -9.47
C LEU A 18 -0.28 -9.97 -9.30
N ALA A 19 0.45 -10.22 -10.37
CA ALA A 19 1.91 -10.25 -10.37
C ALA A 19 2.50 -8.88 -9.95
N THR A 20 1.94 -7.80 -10.45
CA THR A 20 2.36 -6.43 -10.12
C THR A 20 2.11 -6.10 -8.65
N ALA A 21 0.93 -6.40 -8.13
CA ALA A 21 0.58 -6.17 -6.73
C ALA A 21 1.44 -7.02 -5.79
N GLN A 22 1.70 -8.27 -6.15
CA GLN A 22 2.58 -9.16 -5.38
C GLN A 22 4.01 -8.63 -5.36
N TYR A 23 4.53 -8.19 -6.51
CA TYR A 23 5.84 -7.56 -6.60
C TYR A 23 5.96 -6.34 -5.68
N PHE A 24 4.97 -5.46 -5.69
CA PHE A 24 4.98 -4.27 -4.82
C PHE A 24 4.92 -4.64 -3.34
N ASN A 25 4.11 -5.63 -2.97
CA ASN A 25 4.06 -6.11 -1.60
C ASN A 25 5.40 -6.66 -1.15
N ASP A 26 6.02 -7.53 -1.94
CA ASP A 26 7.28 -8.18 -1.58
C ASP A 26 8.46 -7.21 -1.56
N ARG A 27 8.44 -6.22 -2.43
CA ARG A 27 9.55 -5.26 -2.57
C ARG A 27 9.48 -4.11 -1.58
N TYR A 28 8.30 -3.61 -1.26
CA TYR A 28 8.14 -2.34 -0.55
C TYR A 28 7.43 -2.46 0.79
N ALA A 29 6.65 -3.51 1.03
CA ALA A 29 6.06 -3.71 2.34
C ALA A 29 7.11 -4.21 3.33
N TYR A 30 6.99 -3.74 4.57
CA TYR A 30 7.93 -4.09 5.64
C TYR A 30 7.95 -5.59 5.95
N ASP A 31 6.81 -6.23 5.80
CA ASP A 31 6.55 -7.66 5.96
C ASP A 31 6.41 -8.39 4.61
N GLY A 32 7.05 -7.88 3.57
CA GLY A 32 7.08 -8.52 2.26
C GLY A 32 7.60 -9.94 2.32
N ASN A 33 7.14 -10.79 1.38
CA ASN A 33 7.39 -12.23 1.33
C ASN A 33 6.78 -13.05 2.49
N ASP A 34 5.92 -12.44 3.29
CA ASP A 34 5.14 -13.14 4.31
C ASP A 34 3.89 -13.80 3.68
N PRO A 35 3.46 -15.00 4.13
CA PRO A 35 2.22 -15.63 3.68
C PRO A 35 0.98 -14.73 3.77
N ASN A 36 0.88 -13.88 4.78
CA ASN A 36 -0.20 -12.89 4.90
C ASN A 36 -0.24 -11.90 3.74
N GLY A 37 0.91 -11.53 3.18
CA GLY A 37 1.01 -10.68 2.00
C GLY A 37 0.40 -11.34 0.78
N PHE A 38 0.70 -12.61 0.54
CA PHE A 38 0.11 -13.39 -0.56
C PHE A 38 -1.42 -13.51 -0.42
N VAL A 39 -1.91 -13.80 0.78
CA VAL A 39 -3.36 -13.89 1.05
C VAL A 39 -4.03 -12.54 0.84
N GLY A 40 -3.46 -11.45 1.37
CA GLY A 40 -4.01 -10.11 1.26
C GLY A 40 -4.06 -9.59 -0.18
N VAL A 41 -3.02 -9.86 -0.97
CA VAL A 41 -2.98 -9.51 -2.40
C VAL A 41 -4.01 -10.32 -3.19
N GLY A 42 -4.08 -11.63 -2.98
CA GLY A 42 -5.08 -12.49 -3.62
C GLY A 42 -6.50 -12.08 -3.26
N TRP A 43 -6.75 -11.75 -2.02
CA TRP A 43 -8.04 -11.25 -1.55
C TRP A 43 -8.43 -9.93 -2.22
N SER A 44 -7.49 -9.02 -2.39
CA SER A 44 -7.75 -7.68 -2.94
C SER A 44 -7.87 -7.66 -4.47
N ILE A 45 -7.06 -8.45 -5.18
CA ILE A 45 -7.02 -8.49 -6.66
C ILE A 45 -8.02 -9.49 -7.24
N LEU A 46 -8.12 -10.67 -6.64
CA LEU A 46 -8.93 -11.79 -7.15
C LEU A 46 -10.20 -12.04 -6.35
N GLY A 47 -10.38 -11.39 -5.22
CA GLY A 47 -11.53 -11.60 -4.35
C GLY A 47 -11.53 -12.97 -3.65
N ILE A 48 -10.37 -13.61 -3.49
CA ILE A 48 -10.24 -14.89 -2.79
C ILE A 48 -10.72 -14.71 -1.35
N HIS A 49 -11.64 -15.57 -0.91
CA HIS A 49 -12.28 -15.52 0.42
C HIS A 49 -13.10 -14.25 0.70
N ASP A 50 -13.42 -13.48 -0.34
CA ASP A 50 -14.25 -12.29 -0.22
C ASP A 50 -15.65 -12.51 -0.78
N MET A 51 -16.61 -11.69 -0.35
CA MET A 51 -17.97 -11.70 -0.87
C MET A 51 -18.03 -10.92 -2.17
N GLY A 52 -18.47 -11.57 -3.26
CA GLY A 52 -18.58 -10.96 -4.57
C GLY A 52 -19.65 -9.88 -4.65
N TRP A 53 -19.40 -8.88 -5.47
CA TRP A 53 -20.38 -7.89 -5.90
C TRP A 53 -20.99 -8.26 -7.26
N LYS A 54 -21.93 -7.46 -7.74
CA LYS A 54 -22.44 -7.56 -9.10
C LYS A 54 -21.31 -7.35 -10.11
N GLU A 55 -21.27 -8.17 -11.15
CA GLU A 55 -20.28 -8.11 -12.21
C GLU A 55 -20.21 -6.74 -12.90
N ARG A 56 -19.01 -6.22 -13.11
CA ARG A 56 -18.71 -4.94 -13.74
C ARG A 56 -17.54 -5.06 -14.69
N PRO A 57 -17.45 -4.17 -15.71
CA PRO A 57 -16.26 -4.10 -16.57
C PRO A 57 -14.99 -3.88 -15.74
N ILE A 58 -13.89 -4.47 -16.19
CA ILE A 58 -12.54 -4.43 -15.59
C ILE A 58 -12.43 -5.22 -14.29
N PHE A 59 -13.36 -5.04 -13.36
CA PHE A 59 -13.26 -5.57 -11.99
C PHE A 59 -13.99 -6.92 -11.80
N GLY A 60 -14.83 -7.32 -12.73
CA GLY A 60 -15.66 -8.50 -12.53
C GLY A 60 -16.53 -8.38 -11.28
N LYS A 61 -16.48 -9.37 -10.41
CA LYS A 61 -17.28 -9.44 -9.17
C LYS A 61 -16.53 -9.03 -7.91
N ILE A 62 -15.30 -8.58 -8.00
CA ILE A 62 -14.52 -8.20 -6.82
C ILE A 62 -15.07 -6.95 -6.14
N ARG A 63 -14.96 -6.91 -4.83
CA ARG A 63 -15.16 -5.66 -4.09
C ARG A 63 -13.92 -4.80 -4.20
N TYR A 64 -14.11 -3.50 -4.33
CA TYR A 64 -13.01 -2.55 -4.35
C TYR A 64 -13.36 -1.29 -3.55
N MET A 65 -12.36 -0.51 -3.22
CA MET A 65 -12.49 0.80 -2.58
C MET A 65 -12.16 1.87 -3.59
N ASN A 66 -13.08 2.82 -3.80
CA ASN A 66 -12.79 4.03 -4.57
C ASN A 66 -12.13 5.10 -3.70
N TYR A 67 -11.70 6.20 -4.31
CA TYR A 67 -11.03 7.29 -3.58
C TYR A 67 -11.91 7.90 -2.49
N ALA A 68 -13.19 8.13 -2.76
CA ALA A 68 -14.13 8.66 -1.78
C ALA A 68 -14.30 7.73 -0.57
N GLY A 69 -14.37 6.41 -0.79
CA GLY A 69 -14.39 5.41 0.27
C GLY A 69 -13.10 5.39 1.09
N CYS A 70 -11.97 5.54 0.41
CA CYS A 70 -10.66 5.63 1.07
C CYS A 70 -10.56 6.88 1.95
N GLN A 71 -11.00 8.04 1.46
CA GLN A 71 -11.03 9.28 2.23
C GLN A 71 -11.91 9.21 3.48
N ARG A 72 -13.05 8.52 3.39
CA ARG A 72 -13.94 8.33 4.55
C ARG A 72 -13.32 7.44 5.62
N LYS A 73 -12.50 6.49 5.23
CA LYS A 73 -11.92 5.50 6.15
C LYS A 73 -10.58 5.94 6.72
N PHE A 74 -9.78 6.70 5.96
CA PHE A 74 -8.42 7.07 6.31
C PHE A 74 -8.20 8.59 6.16
N LYS A 75 -7.33 9.15 6.99
CA LYS A 75 -6.86 10.54 6.88
C LYS A 75 -5.78 10.63 5.81
N ILE A 76 -6.18 10.64 4.54
CA ILE A 76 -5.26 10.58 3.39
C ILE A 76 -4.32 11.78 3.36
N ASP A 77 -4.81 13.00 3.60
CA ASP A 77 -3.97 14.21 3.55
C ASP A 77 -2.85 14.17 4.58
N SER A 78 -3.15 13.69 5.78
CA SER A 78 -2.15 13.50 6.84
C SER A 78 -1.13 12.42 6.47
N TYR A 79 -1.58 11.36 5.82
CA TYR A 79 -0.70 10.31 5.32
C TYR A 79 0.24 10.84 4.23
N VAL A 80 -0.29 11.53 3.24
CA VAL A 80 0.50 12.12 2.14
C VAL A 80 1.50 13.15 2.69
N ALA A 81 1.08 14.03 3.59
CA ALA A 81 1.94 15.03 4.21
C ALA A 81 3.11 14.40 4.98
N ARG A 82 2.84 13.29 5.69
CA ARG A 82 3.88 12.55 6.44
C ARG A 82 4.98 11.99 5.54
N TYR A 83 4.62 11.51 4.36
CA TYR A 83 5.56 10.84 3.44
C TYR A 83 6.02 11.72 2.28
N ARG A 84 5.57 12.99 2.22
CA ARG A 84 6.10 13.96 1.27
C ARG A 84 7.60 14.12 1.50
N GLY A 85 8.38 14.01 0.45
CA GLY A 85 9.85 14.09 0.53
C GLY A 85 10.53 12.80 1.03
N ALA A 86 9.82 11.70 1.17
CA ALA A 86 10.39 10.44 1.65
C ALA A 86 11.60 9.97 0.82
N ALA A 87 11.55 10.15 -0.51
CA ALA A 87 12.65 9.80 -1.39
C ALA A 87 13.92 10.65 -1.14
N GLU A 88 13.75 11.94 -0.87
CA GLU A 88 14.86 12.84 -0.53
C GLU A 88 15.45 12.50 0.83
N ASN A 89 14.59 12.24 1.80
CA ASN A 89 15.01 11.83 3.12
C ASN A 89 15.77 10.48 3.09
N ALA A 90 15.30 9.53 2.29
CA ALA A 90 16.00 8.27 2.09
C ALA A 90 17.41 8.47 1.50
N LYS A 91 17.55 9.36 0.53
CA LYS A 91 18.87 9.71 -0.04
C LYS A 91 19.79 10.35 1.00
N ARG A 92 19.27 11.25 1.83
CA ARG A 92 20.04 11.89 2.93
C ARG A 92 20.53 10.86 3.95
N VAL A 93 19.70 9.92 4.32
CA VAL A 93 20.06 8.84 5.26
C VAL A 93 21.14 7.93 4.66
N SER A 94 20.97 7.51 3.41
CA SER A 94 21.92 6.62 2.73
C SER A 94 23.28 7.27 2.46
N SER A 95 23.33 8.60 2.32
CA SER A 95 24.57 9.36 2.15
C SER A 95 25.31 9.65 3.46
N GLY A 96 24.78 9.21 4.61
CA GLY A 96 25.37 9.49 5.92
C GLY A 96 25.25 10.93 6.39
N ALA A 97 24.50 11.79 5.68
CA ALA A 97 24.32 13.19 6.01
C ALA A 97 23.34 13.43 7.18
N ALA A 98 22.59 12.41 7.58
CA ALA A 98 21.65 12.50 8.70
C ALA A 98 22.32 12.11 10.02
N LYS A 99 22.28 12.99 11.02
CA LYS A 99 22.70 12.67 12.38
C LYS A 99 21.70 11.70 13.03
N GLY A 100 22.17 10.78 13.87
CA GLY A 100 21.35 9.71 14.47
C GLY A 100 20.03 10.15 15.12
N GLY A 101 19.98 11.36 15.74
CA GLY A 101 18.75 11.92 16.32
C GLY A 101 17.67 12.34 15.32
N GLU A 102 18.00 12.53 14.05
CA GLU A 102 17.03 12.86 13.01
C GLU A 102 16.24 11.61 12.56
N ILE A 103 16.85 10.44 12.64
CA ILE A 103 16.21 9.16 12.30
C ILE A 103 15.08 8.85 13.27
N GLU A 104 15.27 9.09 14.57
CA GLU A 104 14.22 8.90 15.57
C GLU A 104 13.01 9.82 15.36
N LYS A 105 13.24 11.08 14.97
CA LYS A 105 12.16 12.01 14.61
C LYS A 105 11.40 11.55 13.37
N PHE A 106 12.10 11.00 12.41
CA PHE A 106 11.51 10.50 11.16
C PHE A 106 10.67 9.23 11.39
N LEU A 107 11.13 8.34 12.24
CA LEU A 107 10.43 7.09 12.58
C LEU A 107 9.25 7.31 13.55
N GLY A 108 9.02 8.55 13.98
CA GLY A 108 7.82 8.89 14.76
C GLY A 108 7.79 8.31 16.17
N GLY A 109 8.95 8.12 16.77
CA GLY A 109 9.11 7.63 18.13
C GLY A 109 8.48 8.56 19.17
N LYS A 110 7.17 8.43 19.41
CA LYS A 110 6.60 8.89 20.66
C LYS A 110 7.19 8.03 21.77
N LYS A 111 8.12 8.59 22.57
CA LYS A 111 8.46 8.01 23.88
C LYS A 111 7.15 7.81 24.63
N ARG A 112 6.74 6.57 24.85
CA ARG A 112 5.73 6.26 25.86
C ARG A 112 6.34 6.72 27.18
N LYS A 113 5.73 7.73 27.78
CA LYS A 113 5.99 8.03 29.19
C LYS A 113 5.58 6.77 29.97
N ALA A 114 6.55 6.22 30.63
CA ALA A 114 6.29 5.16 31.59
C ALA A 114 5.42 5.67 32.74
#